data_128a757476c08747bb6f4af321e948c1
#
_entry.id   128a757476c08747bb6f4af321e948c1
#
_cell.length_a   1.000
_cell.length_b   1.000
_cell.length_c   1.000
_cell.angle_alpha   90.00
_cell.angle_beta   90.00
_cell.angle_gamma   90.00
#
_symmetry.space_group_name_H-M   'P 1'
#
loop_
_entity.id
_entity.type
_entity.pdbx_description
1 polymer ?
#
loop_
_entity_poly.entity_id
_entity_poly.type
_entity_poly.pdbx_seq_one_letter_code
_entity_poly.pdbx_strand_id
1 'polypeptide(L)'
;MDDRVARFLESPALSASTRRAYGVDVRQFTSWLSRRGLGLDDFDLRAFAEYAADLGRRRPKLAPATIARKLAAVRALVRFALGPERVPDTSFAPKRPRRLPEAPKVEDVDSELAGLDREGPLGLRNRALGELVYSAGLRSREAVDLNLGDVDFEQELVHVRGKGGKERMVPLGEEAAHWLARYLHQARPELARGAENALFLSARGRRLDTSTLRRLLPHPHRMRHAFATHLLEGGADLRTIQELLGHSSLSTTQIYSHVDGRRLRRVYDRSHPRS
;
A
#
# COMPACT_ATOMS: atom_id res chain seq x y z
N MET A 1 -14.80 20.25 20.60
CA MET A 1 -14.89 19.39 19.40
C MET A 1 -16.16 18.60 19.55
N ASP A 2 -17.00 18.52 18.50
CA ASP A 2 -18.25 17.78 18.54
C ASP A 2 -17.99 16.29 18.90
N ASP A 3 -18.70 15.76 19.90
CA ASP A 3 -18.54 14.37 20.38
C ASP A 3 -18.76 13.32 19.27
N ARG A 4 -19.61 13.62 18.30
CA ARG A 4 -19.85 12.78 17.12
C ARG A 4 -18.60 12.59 16.26
N VAL A 5 -17.71 13.61 16.19
CA VAL A 5 -16.44 13.52 15.47
C VAL A 5 -15.49 12.56 16.17
N ALA A 6 -15.43 12.61 17.51
CA ALA A 6 -14.61 11.68 18.29
C ALA A 6 -15.09 10.23 18.08
N ARG A 7 -16.39 9.99 18.27
CA ARG A 7 -17.00 8.66 18.05
C ARG A 7 -16.80 8.13 16.63
N PHE A 8 -16.92 9.00 15.61
CA PHE A 8 -16.65 8.60 14.22
C PHE A 8 -15.19 8.13 14.04
N LEU A 9 -14.25 8.86 14.60
CA LEU A 9 -12.83 8.51 14.48
C LEU A 9 -12.46 7.26 15.29
N GLU A 10 -13.19 6.93 16.33
CA GLU A 10 -13.02 5.70 17.13
C GLU A 10 -13.76 4.49 16.55
N SER A 11 -14.59 4.70 15.55
CA SER A 11 -15.39 3.62 14.93
C SER A 11 -14.50 2.44 14.48
N PRO A 12 -14.87 1.19 14.83
CA PRO A 12 -14.15 -0.02 14.40
C PRO A 12 -14.22 -0.24 12.89
N ALA A 13 -15.15 0.40 12.18
CA ALA A 13 -15.23 0.36 10.73
C ALA A 13 -14.05 1.09 10.04
N LEU A 14 -13.32 1.96 10.77
CA LEU A 14 -12.16 2.67 10.25
C LEU A 14 -10.86 1.94 10.58
N SER A 15 -10.11 1.54 9.54
CA SER A 15 -8.75 1.06 9.73
C SER A 15 -7.87 2.15 10.37
N ALA A 16 -6.80 1.76 11.08
CA ALA A 16 -5.86 2.70 11.71
C ALA A 16 -5.28 3.74 10.72
N SER A 17 -5.03 3.36 9.46
CA SER A 17 -4.55 4.26 8.41
C SER A 17 -5.63 5.23 7.93
N THR A 18 -6.87 4.75 7.77
CA THR A 18 -8.03 5.58 7.41
C THR A 18 -8.35 6.55 8.53
N ARG A 19 -8.33 6.10 9.78
CA ARG A 19 -8.54 6.93 10.97
C ARG A 19 -7.56 8.09 11.04
N ARG A 20 -6.26 7.84 10.82
CA ARG A 20 -5.23 8.91 10.78
C ARG A 20 -5.50 9.92 9.66
N ALA A 21 -5.78 9.44 8.44
CA ALA A 21 -6.04 10.31 7.30
C ALA A 21 -7.32 11.13 7.48
N TYR A 22 -8.41 10.47 7.85
CA TYR A 22 -9.70 11.11 8.08
C TYR A 22 -9.67 12.05 9.29
N GLY A 23 -8.90 11.72 10.33
CA GLY A 23 -8.76 12.58 11.49
C GLY A 23 -8.24 13.97 11.17
N VAL A 24 -7.26 14.06 10.26
CA VAL A 24 -6.77 15.37 9.76
C VAL A 24 -7.83 16.06 8.93
N ASP A 25 -8.46 15.34 8.00
CA ASP A 25 -9.42 15.91 7.05
C ASP A 25 -10.70 16.40 7.74
N VAL A 26 -11.24 15.61 8.67
CA VAL A 26 -12.44 15.94 9.43
C VAL A 26 -12.20 17.12 10.35
N ARG A 27 -11.07 17.18 11.09
CA ARG A 27 -10.74 18.34 11.90
C ARG A 27 -10.61 19.61 11.07
N GLN A 28 -10.04 19.56 9.87
CA GLN A 28 -9.98 20.70 8.98
C GLN A 28 -11.37 21.16 8.52
N PHE A 29 -12.26 20.21 8.23
CA PHE A 29 -13.63 20.51 7.85
C PHE A 29 -14.43 21.14 9.01
N THR A 30 -14.39 20.56 10.20
CA THR A 30 -15.11 21.11 11.36
C THR A 30 -14.59 22.50 11.75
N SER A 31 -13.27 22.73 11.67
CA SER A 31 -12.71 24.07 11.84
C SER A 31 -13.17 25.05 10.75
N TRP A 32 -13.37 24.56 9.52
CA TRP A 32 -13.90 25.40 8.43
C TRP A 32 -15.35 25.79 8.67
N LEU A 33 -16.20 24.87 9.18
CA LEU A 33 -17.58 25.16 9.61
C LEU A 33 -17.59 26.19 10.74
N SER A 34 -16.84 25.96 11.82
CA SER A 34 -16.80 26.85 12.99
C SER A 34 -16.41 28.28 12.63
N ARG A 35 -15.46 28.49 11.72
CA ARG A 35 -15.09 29.83 11.23
C ARG A 35 -16.21 30.57 10.50
N ARG A 36 -17.28 29.85 10.10
CA ARG A 36 -18.48 30.41 9.45
C ARG A 36 -19.67 30.49 10.40
N GLY A 37 -19.44 30.20 11.69
CA GLY A 37 -20.52 30.15 12.69
C GLY A 37 -21.45 28.93 12.52
N LEU A 38 -21.01 27.90 11.77
CA LEU A 38 -21.79 26.69 11.48
C LEU A 38 -21.34 25.54 12.37
N GLY A 39 -22.30 24.73 12.82
CA GLY A 39 -22.10 23.43 13.43
C GLY A 39 -22.24 22.29 12.40
N LEU A 40 -22.09 21.06 12.89
CA LEU A 40 -22.29 19.87 12.04
C LEU A 40 -23.76 19.71 11.64
N ASP A 41 -24.69 20.15 12.48
CA ASP A 41 -26.14 20.08 12.21
C ASP A 41 -26.59 21.03 11.08
N ASP A 42 -25.86 22.12 10.88
CA ASP A 42 -26.07 23.09 9.80
C ASP A 42 -25.54 22.59 8.44
N PHE A 43 -24.96 21.39 8.40
CA PHE A 43 -24.43 20.84 7.17
C PHE A 43 -25.54 20.56 6.15
N ASP A 44 -25.36 21.12 4.96
CA ASP A 44 -26.20 20.92 3.79
C ASP A 44 -25.37 20.82 2.50
N LEU A 45 -26.05 20.68 1.36
CA LEU A 45 -25.41 20.62 0.04
C LEU A 45 -24.62 21.90 -0.28
N ARG A 46 -25.11 23.07 0.17
CA ARG A 46 -24.45 24.36 -0.06
C ARG A 46 -23.13 24.44 0.70
N ALA A 47 -23.13 24.10 2.00
CA ALA A 47 -21.93 24.04 2.80
C ALA A 47 -20.89 23.05 2.23
N PHE A 48 -21.36 21.91 1.70
CA PHE A 48 -20.48 20.94 1.04
C PHE A 48 -19.86 21.51 -0.25
N ALA A 49 -20.64 22.18 -1.10
CA ALA A 49 -20.16 22.81 -2.33
C ALA A 49 -19.15 23.95 -2.03
N GLU A 50 -19.46 24.80 -1.04
CA GLU A 50 -18.59 25.88 -0.60
C GLU A 50 -17.24 25.34 -0.06
N TYR A 51 -17.26 24.26 0.73
CA TYR A 51 -16.04 23.60 1.19
C TYR A 51 -15.22 23.02 0.05
N ALA A 52 -15.88 22.38 -0.92
CA ALA A 52 -15.20 21.86 -2.10
C ALA A 52 -14.54 22.98 -2.92
N ALA A 53 -15.23 24.11 -3.11
CA ALA A 53 -14.68 25.30 -3.77
C ALA A 53 -13.51 25.91 -3.00
N ASP A 54 -13.59 25.96 -1.67
CA ASP A 54 -12.48 26.43 -0.79
C ASP A 54 -11.23 25.56 -0.97
N LEU A 55 -11.40 24.22 -0.98
CA LEU A 55 -10.30 23.29 -1.23
C LEU A 55 -9.65 23.50 -2.59
N GLY A 56 -10.44 23.80 -3.62
CA GLY A 56 -9.95 24.07 -4.98
C GLY A 56 -9.16 25.39 -5.11
N ARG A 57 -9.50 26.38 -4.29
CA ARG A 57 -8.85 27.71 -4.30
C ARG A 57 -7.60 27.82 -3.44
N ARG A 58 -7.27 26.80 -2.62
CA ARG A 58 -6.10 26.84 -1.73
C ARG A 58 -4.78 27.06 -2.46
N ARG A 59 -3.89 27.75 -1.78
CA ARG A 59 -2.51 27.92 -2.22
C ARG A 59 -1.55 27.39 -1.14
N PRO A 60 -0.56 26.53 -1.44
CA PRO A 60 -0.35 25.89 -2.76
C PRO A 60 -1.54 24.99 -3.17
N LYS A 61 -1.71 24.78 -4.49
CA LYS A 61 -2.82 23.96 -5.01
C LYS A 61 -2.78 22.54 -4.45
N LEU A 62 -3.92 22.09 -3.95
CA LEU A 62 -4.07 20.68 -3.54
C LEU A 62 -4.17 19.76 -4.76
N ALA A 63 -3.52 18.60 -4.69
CA ALA A 63 -3.71 17.57 -5.71
C ALA A 63 -5.18 17.11 -5.79
N PRO A 64 -5.73 16.82 -6.98
CA PRO A 64 -7.11 16.34 -7.14
C PRO A 64 -7.45 15.14 -6.26
N ALA A 65 -6.48 14.21 -6.08
CA ALA A 65 -6.62 13.08 -5.19
C ALA A 65 -6.80 13.46 -3.71
N THR A 66 -6.12 14.53 -3.26
CA THR A 66 -6.23 15.05 -1.91
C THR A 66 -7.61 15.67 -1.69
N ILE A 67 -8.11 16.45 -2.65
CA ILE A 67 -9.45 17.03 -2.58
C ILE A 67 -10.50 15.92 -2.52
N ALA A 68 -10.43 14.94 -3.42
CA ALA A 68 -11.36 13.81 -3.43
C ALA A 68 -11.37 13.04 -2.09
N ARG A 69 -10.19 12.78 -1.49
CA ARG A 69 -10.10 12.11 -0.18
C ARG A 69 -10.74 12.95 0.94
N LYS A 70 -10.49 14.26 0.95
CA LYS A 70 -11.09 15.18 1.96
C LYS A 70 -12.62 15.19 1.87
N LEU A 71 -13.16 15.29 0.65
CA LEU A 71 -14.61 15.25 0.44
C LEU A 71 -15.21 13.89 0.80
N ALA A 72 -14.50 12.79 0.53
CA ALA A 72 -14.91 11.45 0.96
C ALA A 72 -14.93 11.31 2.49
N ALA A 73 -13.95 11.90 3.20
CA ALA A 73 -13.93 11.91 4.66
C ALA A 73 -15.11 12.68 5.26
N VAL A 74 -15.48 13.84 4.67
CA VAL A 74 -16.66 14.62 5.06
C VAL A 74 -17.94 13.81 4.84
N ARG A 75 -18.13 13.20 3.68
CA ARG A 75 -19.29 12.34 3.39
C ARG A 75 -19.41 11.18 4.37
N ALA A 76 -18.29 10.56 4.73
CA ALA A 76 -18.27 9.47 5.70
C ALA A 76 -18.66 9.95 7.11
N LEU A 77 -18.16 11.12 7.55
CA LEU A 77 -18.57 11.74 8.81
C LEU A 77 -20.04 12.07 8.82
N VAL A 78 -20.56 12.73 7.77
CA VAL A 78 -21.98 13.11 7.66
C VAL A 78 -22.88 11.87 7.72
N ARG A 79 -22.53 10.82 6.97
CA ARG A 79 -23.28 9.55 7.03
C ARG A 79 -23.33 8.96 8.43
N PHE A 80 -22.23 9.04 9.16
CA PHE A 80 -22.13 8.52 10.53
C PHE A 80 -22.89 9.38 11.55
N ALA A 81 -22.76 10.70 11.45
CA ALA A 81 -23.22 11.64 12.47
C ALA A 81 -24.66 12.15 12.25
N LEU A 82 -25.11 12.22 10.98
CA LEU A 82 -26.39 12.84 10.59
C LEU A 82 -27.33 11.89 9.84
N GLY A 83 -26.84 10.71 9.45
CA GLY A 83 -27.59 9.73 8.68
C GLY A 83 -27.25 9.72 7.18
N PRO A 84 -27.58 8.62 6.47
CA PRO A 84 -27.28 8.44 5.05
C PRO A 84 -28.04 9.44 4.15
N GLU A 85 -29.22 9.88 4.54
CA GLU A 85 -30.11 10.81 3.83
C GLU A 85 -29.51 12.23 3.73
N ARG A 86 -28.63 12.59 4.67
CA ARG A 86 -27.93 13.88 4.70
C ARG A 86 -26.67 13.90 3.84
N VAL A 87 -26.27 12.75 3.28
CA VAL A 87 -25.08 12.66 2.44
C VAL A 87 -25.39 13.18 1.03
N PRO A 88 -24.67 14.22 0.55
CA PRO A 88 -24.92 14.75 -0.79
C PRO A 88 -24.66 13.70 -1.88
N ASP A 89 -25.55 13.57 -2.86
CA ASP A 89 -25.38 12.67 -4.01
C ASP A 89 -24.21 13.12 -4.89
N THR A 90 -24.02 14.44 -5.00
CA THR A 90 -22.93 15.02 -5.77
C THR A 90 -21.62 14.99 -5.01
N SER A 91 -20.57 14.49 -5.63
CA SER A 91 -19.26 14.38 -4.98
C SER A 91 -18.43 15.66 -4.98
N PHE A 92 -18.67 16.58 -5.90
CA PHE A 92 -17.85 17.78 -6.19
C PHE A 92 -16.34 17.49 -6.32
N ALA A 93 -15.97 16.21 -6.37
CA ALA A 93 -14.58 15.83 -6.51
C ALA A 93 -14.09 16.12 -7.94
N PRO A 94 -12.89 16.68 -8.12
CA PRO A 94 -12.32 16.88 -9.44
C PRO A 94 -12.26 15.55 -10.21
N LYS A 95 -12.72 15.56 -11.47
CA LYS A 95 -12.56 14.40 -12.35
C LYS A 95 -11.06 14.11 -12.50
N ARG A 96 -10.66 12.90 -12.18
CA ARG A 96 -9.30 12.45 -12.44
C ARG A 96 -9.17 12.09 -13.91
N PRO A 97 -8.17 12.60 -14.63
CA PRO A 97 -7.86 12.03 -15.92
C PRO A 97 -7.52 10.55 -15.70
N ARG A 98 -8.25 9.65 -16.37
CA ARG A 98 -7.97 8.21 -16.40
C ARG A 98 -6.77 7.95 -17.34
N ARG A 99 -5.59 8.50 -17.02
CA ARG A 99 -4.36 7.96 -17.58
C ARG A 99 -4.00 6.78 -16.73
N LEU A 100 -4.09 5.58 -17.28
CA LEU A 100 -3.39 4.43 -16.75
C LEU A 100 -1.90 4.80 -16.83
N PRO A 101 -1.17 4.87 -15.71
CA PRO A 101 0.27 5.07 -15.78
C PRO A 101 0.84 3.90 -16.60
N GLU A 102 1.67 4.18 -17.58
CA GLU A 102 2.45 3.14 -18.22
C GLU A 102 3.28 2.42 -17.14
N ALA A 103 3.26 1.11 -17.19
CA ALA A 103 4.13 0.32 -16.33
C ALA A 103 5.59 0.61 -16.75
N PRO A 104 6.54 0.68 -15.80
CA PRO A 104 7.95 0.74 -16.12
C PRO A 104 8.31 -0.47 -16.97
N LYS A 105 9.19 -0.31 -17.94
CA LYS A 105 9.80 -1.43 -18.66
C LYS A 105 10.72 -2.23 -17.74
N VAL A 106 11.05 -3.44 -18.13
CA VAL A 106 11.97 -4.31 -17.35
C VAL A 106 13.30 -3.60 -17.11
N GLU A 107 13.87 -2.96 -18.14
CA GLU A 107 15.14 -2.23 -18.07
C GLU A 107 15.09 -1.03 -17.10
N ASP A 108 13.94 -0.34 -17.01
CA ASP A 108 13.74 0.76 -16.06
C ASP A 108 13.73 0.23 -14.63
N VAL A 109 13.07 -0.92 -14.40
CA VAL A 109 13.05 -1.59 -13.09
C VAL A 109 14.45 -2.06 -12.71
N ASP A 110 15.17 -2.67 -13.64
CA ASP A 110 16.53 -3.14 -13.42
C ASP A 110 17.47 -2.00 -13.02
N SER A 111 17.38 -0.88 -13.71
CA SER A 111 18.12 0.33 -13.39
C SER A 111 17.78 0.90 -12.01
N GLU A 112 16.47 0.96 -11.67
CA GLU A 112 16.02 1.43 -10.37
C GLU A 112 16.52 0.52 -9.24
N LEU A 113 16.45 -0.80 -9.42
CA LEU A 113 16.94 -1.77 -8.46
C LEU A 113 18.46 -1.74 -8.32
N ALA A 114 19.20 -1.63 -9.42
CA ALA A 114 20.65 -1.50 -9.39
C ALA A 114 21.10 -0.26 -8.61
N GLY A 115 20.38 0.84 -8.71
CA GLY A 115 20.63 2.07 -7.95
C GLY A 115 20.45 1.93 -6.43
N LEU A 116 19.87 0.84 -5.95
CA LEU A 116 19.73 0.54 -4.51
C LEU A 116 20.96 -0.18 -3.94
N ASP A 117 21.77 -0.80 -4.80
CA ASP A 117 22.96 -1.55 -4.41
C ASP A 117 24.13 -0.59 -4.13
N ARG A 118 24.12 -0.04 -2.93
CA ARG A 118 25.20 0.80 -2.41
C ARG A 118 26.09 -0.03 -1.50
N GLU A 119 27.34 0.40 -1.33
CA GLU A 119 28.26 -0.26 -0.40
C GLU A 119 27.70 -0.35 1.03
N GLY A 120 28.01 -1.44 1.70
CA GLY A 120 27.69 -1.71 3.09
C GLY A 120 26.34 -2.36 3.34
N PRO A 121 26.04 -2.66 4.61
CA PRO A 121 24.90 -3.49 4.99
C PRO A 121 23.53 -2.87 4.64
N LEU A 122 23.43 -1.55 4.61
CA LEU A 122 22.20 -0.86 4.22
C LEU A 122 21.94 -0.95 2.71
N GLY A 123 22.98 -0.97 1.88
CA GLY A 123 22.85 -1.17 0.44
C GLY A 123 22.33 -2.57 0.12
N LEU A 124 22.95 -3.61 0.66
CA LEU A 124 22.47 -4.98 0.51
C LEU A 124 21.00 -5.14 0.98
N ARG A 125 20.65 -4.56 2.14
CA ARG A 125 19.27 -4.53 2.61
C ARG A 125 18.33 -3.86 1.62
N ASN A 126 18.71 -2.71 1.08
CA ASN A 126 17.89 -1.95 0.13
C ASN A 126 17.68 -2.73 -1.16
N ARG A 127 18.73 -3.34 -1.68
CA ARG A 127 18.67 -4.15 -2.90
C ARG A 127 17.76 -5.36 -2.69
N ALA A 128 17.96 -6.15 -1.64
CA ALA A 128 17.11 -7.29 -1.31
C ALA A 128 15.63 -6.90 -1.12
N LEU A 129 15.37 -5.76 -0.47
CA LEU A 129 14.02 -5.22 -0.29
C LEU A 129 13.38 -4.86 -1.64
N GLY A 130 14.12 -4.18 -2.51
CA GLY A 130 13.64 -3.77 -3.84
C GLY A 130 13.30 -4.98 -4.71
N GLU A 131 14.21 -5.95 -4.77
CA GLU A 131 14.00 -7.21 -5.51
C GLU A 131 12.76 -7.95 -5.02
N LEU A 132 12.61 -8.10 -3.70
CA LEU A 132 11.46 -8.80 -3.15
C LEU A 132 10.13 -8.05 -3.40
N VAL A 133 10.14 -6.70 -3.29
CA VAL A 133 8.95 -5.90 -3.58
C VAL A 133 8.50 -6.04 -5.03
N TYR A 134 9.45 -6.09 -5.96
CA TYR A 134 9.15 -6.26 -7.38
C TYR A 134 8.75 -7.70 -7.70
N SER A 135 9.57 -8.70 -7.36
CA SER A 135 9.36 -10.09 -7.75
C SER A 135 8.11 -10.71 -7.12
N ALA A 136 7.73 -10.30 -5.92
CA ALA A 136 6.52 -10.79 -5.23
C ALA A 136 5.33 -9.82 -5.30
N GLY A 137 5.45 -8.71 -6.01
CA GLY A 137 4.40 -7.70 -6.16
C GLY A 137 3.84 -7.16 -4.84
N LEU A 138 4.70 -6.96 -3.83
CA LEU A 138 4.29 -6.62 -2.48
C LEU A 138 3.80 -5.18 -2.34
N ARG A 139 2.80 -4.98 -1.46
CA ARG A 139 2.50 -3.63 -0.96
C ARG A 139 3.55 -3.20 0.06
N SER A 140 3.80 -1.89 0.16
CA SER A 140 4.80 -1.35 1.13
C SER A 140 4.60 -1.87 2.55
N ARG A 141 3.34 -2.02 2.99
CA ARG A 141 3.05 -2.52 4.33
C ARG A 141 3.33 -4.00 4.45
N GLU A 142 2.97 -4.79 3.45
CA GLU A 142 3.27 -6.22 3.40
C GLU A 142 4.78 -6.47 3.49
N ALA A 143 5.57 -5.76 2.68
CA ALA A 143 7.03 -5.92 2.66
C ALA A 143 7.71 -5.63 4.02
N VAL A 144 7.28 -4.56 4.74
CA VAL A 144 7.89 -4.23 6.04
C VAL A 144 7.36 -5.09 7.19
N ASP A 145 6.20 -5.71 7.03
CA ASP A 145 5.60 -6.58 8.04
C ASP A 145 6.13 -8.02 7.99
N LEU A 146 6.88 -8.41 6.94
CA LEU A 146 7.49 -9.74 6.83
C LEU A 146 8.43 -10.04 7.99
N ASN A 147 8.40 -11.28 8.43
CA ASN A 147 9.30 -11.88 9.40
C ASN A 147 10.27 -12.86 8.73
N LEU A 148 11.30 -13.29 9.42
CA LEU A 148 12.24 -14.30 8.94
C LEU A 148 11.54 -15.59 8.51
N GLY A 149 10.58 -16.07 9.30
CA GLY A 149 9.84 -17.30 9.03
C GLY A 149 8.75 -17.17 7.94
N ASP A 150 8.57 -15.98 7.36
CA ASP A 150 7.62 -15.79 6.25
C ASP A 150 8.27 -16.09 4.87
N VAL A 151 9.58 -16.37 4.82
CA VAL A 151 10.31 -16.72 3.59
C VAL A 151 10.74 -18.17 3.68
N ASP A 152 10.28 -18.95 2.75
CA ASP A 152 10.66 -20.35 2.56
C ASP A 152 11.56 -20.45 1.32
N PHE A 153 12.87 -20.62 1.54
CA PHE A 153 13.86 -20.75 0.46
C PHE A 153 13.83 -22.14 -0.18
N GLU A 154 13.37 -23.16 0.53
CA GLU A 154 13.30 -24.53 0.02
C GLU A 154 12.14 -24.67 -0.97
N GLN A 155 10.99 -24.10 -0.61
CA GLN A 155 9.81 -24.08 -1.49
C GLN A 155 9.78 -22.87 -2.42
N GLU A 156 10.70 -21.92 -2.25
CA GLU A 156 10.80 -20.66 -3.00
C GLU A 156 9.48 -19.86 -2.96
N LEU A 157 8.94 -19.72 -1.75
CA LEU A 157 7.68 -19.04 -1.48
C LEU A 157 7.82 -17.98 -0.40
N VAL A 158 6.98 -16.96 -0.48
CA VAL A 158 6.84 -15.94 0.56
C VAL A 158 5.40 -15.92 1.06
N HIS A 159 5.24 -16.07 2.37
CA HIS A 159 3.95 -15.98 3.04
C HIS A 159 3.61 -14.51 3.35
N VAL A 160 2.60 -13.97 2.71
CA VAL A 160 2.24 -12.56 2.79
C VAL A 160 0.92 -12.37 3.50
N ARG A 161 0.93 -11.57 4.58
CA ARG A 161 -0.28 -11.17 5.32
C ARG A 161 -0.79 -9.82 4.81
N GLY A 162 -1.99 -9.82 4.29
CA GLY A 162 -2.65 -8.65 3.72
C GLY A 162 -3.62 -7.96 4.67
N LYS A 163 -4.33 -6.96 4.14
CA LYS A 163 -5.34 -6.22 4.91
C LYS A 163 -6.50 -7.14 5.34
N GLY A 164 -6.86 -7.06 6.62
CA GLY A 164 -7.98 -7.83 7.18
C GLY A 164 -7.65 -9.28 7.52
N GLY A 165 -6.35 -9.60 7.72
CA GLY A 165 -5.91 -10.96 8.09
C GLY A 165 -5.91 -11.95 6.92
N LYS A 166 -6.12 -11.49 5.69
CA LYS A 166 -6.03 -12.35 4.50
C LYS A 166 -4.57 -12.69 4.22
N GLU A 167 -4.29 -13.95 4.01
CA GLU A 167 -2.96 -14.48 3.73
C GLU A 167 -2.89 -15.00 2.30
N ARG A 168 -1.70 -14.96 1.72
CA ARG A 168 -1.42 -15.57 0.42
C ARG A 168 0.03 -15.99 0.33
N MET A 169 0.29 -17.01 -0.46
CA MET A 169 1.64 -17.40 -0.87
C MET A 169 1.95 -16.75 -2.21
N VAL A 170 3.16 -16.22 -2.35
CA VAL A 170 3.68 -15.69 -3.62
C VAL A 170 5.03 -16.32 -3.91
N PRO A 171 5.36 -16.61 -5.16
CA PRO A 171 6.68 -17.12 -5.52
C PRO A 171 7.79 -16.14 -5.14
N LEU A 172 8.92 -16.70 -4.72
CA LEU A 172 10.18 -16.01 -4.54
C LEU A 172 11.01 -16.21 -5.81
N GLY A 173 11.18 -15.17 -6.61
CA GLY A 173 11.99 -15.25 -7.82
C GLY A 173 13.48 -15.42 -7.51
N GLU A 174 14.25 -15.97 -8.45
CA GLU A 174 15.68 -16.29 -8.27
C GLU A 174 16.52 -15.08 -7.84
N GLU A 175 16.34 -13.94 -8.51
CA GLU A 175 17.05 -12.70 -8.15
C GLU A 175 16.69 -12.23 -6.72
N ALA A 176 15.42 -12.30 -6.35
CA ALA A 176 15.00 -11.93 -5.00
C ALA A 176 15.57 -12.92 -3.95
N ALA A 177 15.59 -14.22 -4.24
CA ALA A 177 16.19 -15.23 -3.39
C ALA A 177 17.69 -14.99 -3.19
N HIS A 178 18.41 -14.72 -4.30
CA HIS A 178 19.85 -14.41 -4.28
C HIS A 178 20.16 -13.20 -3.38
N TRP A 179 19.53 -12.07 -3.64
CA TRP A 179 19.79 -10.85 -2.88
C TRP A 179 19.34 -10.95 -1.42
N LEU A 180 18.25 -11.66 -1.17
CA LEU A 180 17.74 -11.86 0.17
C LEU A 180 18.66 -12.77 0.99
N ALA A 181 19.19 -13.85 0.40
CA ALA A 181 20.19 -14.72 1.04
C ALA A 181 21.47 -13.93 1.39
N ARG A 182 21.98 -13.12 0.46
CA ARG A 182 23.12 -12.24 0.73
C ARG A 182 22.85 -11.27 1.89
N TYR A 183 21.69 -10.63 1.86
CA TYR A 183 21.31 -9.72 2.94
C TYR A 183 21.24 -10.44 4.30
N LEU A 184 20.60 -11.60 4.37
CA LEU A 184 20.43 -12.37 5.59
C LEU A 184 21.76 -12.84 6.18
N HIS A 185 22.69 -13.27 5.33
CA HIS A 185 23.99 -13.81 5.77
C HIS A 185 25.04 -12.72 6.02
N GLN A 186 25.09 -11.67 5.21
CA GLN A 186 26.17 -10.68 5.25
C GLN A 186 25.80 -9.40 5.99
N ALA A 187 24.59 -8.87 5.77
CA ALA A 187 24.25 -7.53 6.24
C ALA A 187 23.33 -7.52 7.47
N ARG A 188 22.36 -8.45 7.52
CA ARG A 188 21.39 -8.45 8.62
C ARG A 188 22.01 -8.68 9.98
N PRO A 189 23.03 -9.56 10.16
CA PRO A 189 23.70 -9.72 11.45
C PRO A 189 24.37 -8.44 11.95
N GLU A 190 24.94 -7.63 11.06
CA GLU A 190 25.54 -6.33 11.40
C GLU A 190 24.49 -5.28 11.82
N LEU A 191 23.29 -5.36 11.26
CA LEU A 191 22.19 -4.44 11.56
C LEU A 191 21.42 -4.85 12.82
N ALA A 192 21.41 -6.13 13.19
CA ALA A 192 20.63 -6.64 14.31
C ALA A 192 21.14 -6.10 15.67
N ARG A 193 20.21 -5.68 16.52
CA ARG A 193 20.46 -5.15 17.88
C ARG A 193 19.72 -5.97 18.95
N GLY A 194 19.59 -7.28 18.73
CA GLY A 194 18.86 -8.21 19.59
C GLY A 194 17.93 -9.13 18.81
N ALA A 195 16.99 -9.76 19.49
CA ALA A 195 16.09 -10.78 18.94
C ALA A 195 14.92 -10.16 18.13
N GLU A 196 15.23 -9.38 17.11
CA GLU A 196 14.19 -8.83 16.20
C GLU A 196 13.85 -9.84 15.10
N ASN A 197 12.60 -10.28 15.04
CA ASN A 197 12.13 -11.28 14.07
C ASN A 197 11.79 -10.68 12.69
N ALA A 198 11.81 -9.35 12.56
CA ALA A 198 11.54 -8.69 11.26
C ALA A 198 12.55 -9.12 10.20
N LEU A 199 12.05 -9.37 9.00
CA LEU A 199 12.91 -9.68 7.86
C LEU A 199 13.84 -8.49 7.56
N PHE A 200 13.29 -7.30 7.35
CA PHE A 200 14.06 -6.10 7.04
C PHE A 200 14.24 -5.18 8.23
N LEU A 201 15.50 -4.84 8.51
CA LEU A 201 15.89 -3.98 9.62
C LEU A 201 16.25 -2.56 9.17
N SER A 202 15.94 -1.60 10.01
CA SER A 202 16.43 -0.23 9.90
C SER A 202 17.88 -0.12 10.35
N ALA A 203 18.56 0.99 10.10
CA ALA A 203 19.91 1.26 10.62
C ALA A 203 20.00 1.20 12.17
N ARG A 204 18.86 1.23 12.86
CA ARG A 204 18.78 1.12 14.33
C ARG A 204 18.52 -0.30 14.80
N GLY A 205 18.54 -1.29 13.93
CA GLY A 205 18.30 -2.70 14.26
C GLY A 205 16.84 -3.04 14.59
N ARG A 206 15.90 -2.16 14.31
CA ARG A 206 14.45 -2.38 14.49
C ARG A 206 13.78 -2.66 13.16
N ARG A 207 12.58 -3.23 13.19
CA ARG A 207 11.74 -3.40 11.98
C ARG A 207 11.74 -2.14 11.11
N LEU A 208 11.92 -2.32 9.81
CA LEU A 208 11.84 -1.23 8.85
C LEU A 208 10.40 -0.67 8.79
N ASP A 209 10.27 0.65 8.69
CA ASP A 209 8.97 1.29 8.55
C ASP A 209 8.64 1.64 7.09
N THR A 210 7.33 1.83 6.80
CA THR A 210 6.86 2.13 5.45
C THR A 210 7.31 3.49 4.93
N SER A 211 7.67 4.44 5.80
CA SER A 211 8.17 5.77 5.37
C SER A 211 9.61 5.66 4.89
N THR A 212 10.41 4.84 5.54
CA THR A 212 11.77 4.51 5.07
C THR A 212 11.71 3.76 3.75
N LEU A 213 10.85 2.73 3.62
CA LEU A 213 10.68 2.02 2.34
C LEU A 213 10.33 3.00 1.20
N ARG A 214 9.40 3.93 1.42
CA ARG A 214 9.01 4.91 0.39
C ARG A 214 10.09 5.94 0.04
N ARG A 215 11.06 6.16 0.92
CA ARG A 215 12.25 6.97 0.60
C ARG A 215 13.25 6.21 -0.26
N LEU A 216 13.35 4.90 -0.06
CA LEU A 216 14.22 4.00 -0.83
C LEU A 216 13.62 3.68 -2.20
N LEU A 217 12.35 3.35 -2.21
CA LEU A 217 11.54 3.08 -3.40
C LEU A 217 10.43 4.14 -3.45
N PRO A 218 10.64 5.28 -4.12
CA PRO A 218 9.68 6.39 -4.12
C PRO A 218 8.29 6.02 -4.64
N HIS A 219 8.25 5.00 -5.51
CA HIS A 219 7.03 4.55 -6.17
C HIS A 219 6.77 3.04 -6.03
N PRO A 220 6.61 2.49 -4.80
CA PRO A 220 6.45 1.03 -4.63
C PRO A 220 5.19 0.48 -5.30
N HIS A 221 4.17 1.32 -5.52
CA HIS A 221 3.00 0.94 -6.32
C HIS A 221 3.31 0.79 -7.82
N ARG A 222 4.31 1.51 -8.35
CA ARG A 222 4.79 1.31 -9.73
C ARG A 222 5.48 -0.03 -9.87
N MET A 223 6.30 -0.46 -8.90
CA MET A 223 6.92 -1.79 -8.89
C MET A 223 5.87 -2.90 -8.91
N ARG A 224 4.82 -2.76 -8.08
CA ARG A 224 3.72 -3.72 -8.09
C ARG A 224 2.89 -3.67 -9.39
N HIS A 225 2.78 -2.52 -10.03
CA HIS A 225 2.14 -2.40 -11.33
C HIS A 225 3.00 -3.03 -12.42
N ALA A 226 4.32 -2.79 -12.41
CA ALA A 226 5.27 -3.45 -13.29
C ALA A 226 5.19 -4.98 -13.16
N PHE A 227 5.23 -5.51 -11.93
CA PHE A 227 5.02 -6.95 -11.67
C PHE A 227 3.78 -7.50 -12.38
N ALA A 228 2.62 -6.83 -12.20
CA ALA A 228 1.37 -7.29 -12.82
C ALA A 228 1.41 -7.24 -14.36
N THR A 229 1.99 -6.17 -14.91
CA THR A 229 2.09 -5.96 -16.36
C THR A 229 3.07 -6.94 -16.99
N HIS A 230 4.25 -7.13 -16.40
CA HIS A 230 5.25 -8.05 -16.92
C HIS A 230 4.79 -9.51 -16.87
N LEU A 231 4.06 -9.91 -15.81
CA LEU A 231 3.41 -11.23 -15.79
C LEU A 231 2.38 -11.40 -16.90
N LEU A 232 1.58 -10.35 -17.16
CA LEU A 232 0.58 -10.39 -18.22
C LEU A 232 1.23 -10.46 -19.61
N GLU A 233 2.26 -9.67 -19.85
CA GLU A 233 3.06 -9.67 -21.07
C GLU A 233 3.79 -11.01 -21.28
N GLY A 234 4.23 -11.65 -20.18
CA GLY A 234 4.80 -12.99 -20.15
C GLY A 234 3.76 -14.12 -20.31
N GLY A 235 2.47 -13.77 -20.49
CA GLY A 235 1.41 -14.75 -20.80
C GLY A 235 0.68 -15.33 -19.58
N ALA A 236 0.87 -14.78 -18.37
CA ALA A 236 0.07 -15.16 -17.22
C ALA A 236 -1.38 -14.69 -17.37
N ASP A 237 -2.33 -15.53 -16.97
CA ASP A 237 -3.74 -15.16 -16.99
C ASP A 237 -4.09 -14.16 -15.87
N LEU A 238 -5.09 -13.31 -16.11
CA LEU A 238 -5.52 -12.25 -15.19
C LEU A 238 -5.96 -12.80 -13.82
N ARG A 239 -6.52 -13.99 -13.76
CA ARG A 239 -6.96 -14.61 -12.50
C ARG A 239 -5.78 -14.99 -11.64
N THR A 240 -4.76 -15.61 -12.21
CA THR A 240 -3.50 -15.92 -11.53
C THR A 240 -2.82 -14.64 -11.02
N ILE A 241 -2.75 -13.58 -11.84
CA ILE A 241 -2.21 -12.28 -11.42
C ILE A 241 -3.01 -11.70 -10.24
N GLN A 242 -4.34 -11.77 -10.27
CA GLN A 242 -5.19 -11.30 -9.18
C GLN A 242 -4.99 -12.10 -7.89
N GLU A 243 -4.80 -13.41 -7.99
CA GLU A 243 -4.47 -14.30 -6.87
C GLU A 243 -3.13 -13.91 -6.25
N LEU A 244 -2.07 -13.76 -7.03
CA LEU A 244 -0.74 -13.33 -6.59
C LEU A 244 -0.78 -11.95 -5.92
N LEU A 245 -1.56 -11.04 -6.46
CA LEU A 245 -1.72 -9.69 -5.91
C LEU A 245 -2.63 -9.63 -4.68
N GLY A 246 -3.45 -10.63 -4.40
CA GLY A 246 -4.40 -10.63 -3.29
C GLY A 246 -5.48 -9.55 -3.46
N HIS A 247 -6.16 -9.52 -4.61
CA HIS A 247 -7.30 -8.66 -4.85
C HIS A 247 -8.54 -9.21 -4.15
N SER A 248 -9.22 -8.39 -3.37
CA SER A 248 -10.29 -8.78 -2.44
C SER A 248 -11.65 -9.10 -3.09
N SER A 249 -11.78 -9.04 -4.40
CA SER A 249 -13.06 -9.21 -5.09
C SER A 249 -13.45 -10.69 -5.36
N LEU A 250 -12.55 -11.63 -5.11
CA LEU A 250 -12.89 -13.04 -5.13
C LEU A 250 -13.08 -13.49 -3.68
N SER A 251 -14.35 -13.58 -3.27
CA SER A 251 -14.76 -14.09 -1.98
C SER A 251 -14.46 -15.59 -1.93
N THR A 252 -13.35 -15.96 -1.35
CA THR A 252 -13.19 -17.23 -0.66
C THR A 252 -11.92 -17.17 0.19
N THR A 253 -12.07 -17.45 1.47
CA THR A 253 -10.99 -17.92 2.33
C THR A 253 -10.60 -19.31 1.82
N GLN A 254 -9.92 -19.37 0.67
CA GLN A 254 -9.28 -20.59 0.25
C GLN A 254 -8.02 -20.73 1.10
N ILE A 255 -8.00 -21.75 1.92
CA ILE A 255 -6.78 -22.27 2.54
C ILE A 255 -5.89 -22.65 1.36
N TYR A 256 -4.85 -21.87 1.10
CA TYR A 256 -3.89 -22.16 0.04
C TYR A 256 -3.23 -23.50 0.36
N SER A 257 -3.56 -24.52 -0.43
CA SER A 257 -2.91 -25.82 -0.34
C SER A 257 -1.54 -25.76 -1.02
N HIS A 258 -0.64 -26.69 -0.67
CA HIS A 258 0.65 -26.86 -1.35
C HIS A 258 0.51 -27.09 -2.87
N VAL A 259 -0.65 -27.55 -3.33
CA VAL A 259 -0.97 -27.77 -4.75
C VAL A 259 -1.15 -26.42 -5.47
N ASP A 260 -1.77 -25.44 -4.82
CA ASP A 260 -1.97 -24.10 -5.40
C ASP A 260 -0.63 -23.37 -5.53
N GLY A 261 0.27 -23.51 -4.56
CA GLY A 261 1.62 -22.92 -4.60
C GLY A 261 2.44 -23.37 -5.80
N ARG A 262 2.44 -24.67 -6.11
CA ARG A 262 3.16 -25.22 -7.28
C ARG A 262 2.57 -24.76 -8.62
N ARG A 263 1.26 -24.59 -8.70
CA ARG A 263 0.61 -24.03 -9.90
C ARG A 263 1.02 -22.57 -10.11
N LEU A 264 0.93 -21.76 -9.07
CA LEU A 264 1.29 -20.35 -9.12
C LEU A 264 2.77 -20.18 -9.47
N ARG A 265 3.66 -21.03 -8.90
CA ARG A 265 5.09 -21.04 -9.21
C ARG A 265 5.34 -21.33 -10.70
N ARG A 266 4.75 -22.37 -11.27
CA ARG A 266 4.92 -22.71 -12.70
C ARG A 266 4.48 -21.58 -13.64
N VAL A 267 3.40 -20.85 -13.29
CA VAL A 267 2.97 -19.70 -14.09
C VAL A 267 3.96 -18.55 -13.94
N TYR A 268 4.42 -18.30 -12.72
CA TYR A 268 5.41 -17.29 -12.42
C TYR A 268 6.72 -17.51 -13.18
N ASP A 269 7.28 -18.72 -13.11
CA ASP A 269 8.55 -19.10 -13.77
C ASP A 269 8.53 -18.93 -15.29
N ARG A 270 7.36 -19.06 -15.91
CA ARG A 270 7.19 -18.85 -17.35
C ARG A 270 6.98 -17.41 -17.75
N SER A 271 6.53 -16.59 -16.85
CA SER A 271 5.97 -15.27 -17.18
C SER A 271 6.69 -14.11 -16.53
N HIS A 272 7.44 -14.32 -15.43
CA HIS A 272 8.12 -13.24 -14.73
C HIS A 272 9.56 -13.08 -15.24
N PRO A 273 10.06 -11.84 -15.53
CA PRO A 273 11.40 -11.61 -16.07
C PRO A 273 12.55 -12.00 -15.13
N ARG A 274 12.25 -12.23 -13.85
CA ARG A 274 13.22 -12.55 -12.79
C ARG A 274 12.83 -13.79 -12.01
N SER A 275 12.22 -14.73 -12.72
CA SER A 275 11.86 -16.05 -12.16
C SER A 275 13.09 -16.90 -11.94
#